data_16ab25b2c240b9d2af0bc4ded197efee
#
_entry.id   16ab25b2c240b9d2af0bc4ded197efee
#
_cell.length_a   1.000
_cell.length_b   1.000
_cell.length_c   1.000
_cell.angle_alpha   90.00
_cell.angle_beta   90.00
_cell.angle_gamma   90.00
#
_symmetry.space_group_name_H-M   'P 1'
#
loop_
_entity.id
_entity.type
_entity.pdbx_description
1 polymer ?
#
loop_
_entity_poly.entity_id
_entity_poly.type
_entity_poly.pdbx_seq_one_letter_code
_entity_poly.pdbx_strand_id
1 'polypeptide(L)'
;AQVARRMKVRPNIGIRIKLASSGSGKWAESGGDMSKFGLTASEVLAALEKLEKAGLQDCLRLIHFHIGSQITKIRRIQTALNEAAEFYANLRKMGYNVDFVDCGGGLGVDYDGTRSSNSESSINYSIQEYVNDCVDTFVETADKYGIPHPNLITESGRNLSAHHSVLVIDVLETASLPEMPEEFEAKESDHKLVKDLYEIWDNLNPRTMLEDWHDAEQIREEALELFSHGLVDLKTRAEIESMYWSVCHEVNTLAKQMKHVPDELRNIDKLLADKYFCNFSLFQSLPDSWAIDQLFPIIPIQRLNERPTRKCTIQDITCDSDGKIANFVTYNHVSHVLPVHSLRSKEPYYLGVFLVGAYQEILGDLHNLFGDTNAVHISVKDGKYRIDQVFEGETVEEVLDYVQYDPKKLVRHLEQWVTKSVRTGKISLEEGKNFLSNYRNGLYGYTYLE
;
A
#
# COMPACT_ATOMS: atom_id res chain seq x y z
N ALA A 1 -39.71 -4.76 15.61
CA ALA A 1 -41.07 -4.73 16.23
C ALA A 1 -41.25 -5.86 17.24
N GLN A 2 -41.11 -7.14 16.89
CA GLN A 2 -41.33 -8.27 17.80
C GLN A 2 -40.42 -8.24 19.03
N VAL A 3 -39.10 -7.99 18.84
CA VAL A 3 -38.14 -7.89 19.94
C VAL A 3 -38.48 -6.71 20.87
N ALA A 4 -38.75 -5.55 20.30
CA ALA A 4 -39.11 -4.36 21.07
C ALA A 4 -40.36 -4.59 21.93
N ARG A 5 -41.40 -5.25 21.38
CA ARG A 5 -42.61 -5.64 22.15
C ARG A 5 -42.28 -6.62 23.26
N ARG A 6 -41.46 -7.64 22.98
CA ARG A 6 -41.03 -8.63 24.00
C ARG A 6 -40.24 -7.97 25.13
N MET A 7 -39.34 -7.05 24.78
CA MET A 7 -38.52 -6.33 25.77
C MET A 7 -39.23 -5.13 26.41
N LYS A 8 -40.44 -4.78 25.94
CA LYS A 8 -41.22 -3.60 26.39
C LYS A 8 -40.41 -2.29 26.25
N VAL A 9 -39.69 -2.12 25.18
CA VAL A 9 -38.88 -0.91 24.89
C VAL A 9 -39.39 -0.22 23.64
N ARG A 10 -39.18 1.11 23.58
CA ARG A 10 -39.31 1.91 22.34
C ARG A 10 -37.91 2.07 21.74
N PRO A 11 -37.59 1.41 20.65
CA PRO A 11 -36.25 1.48 20.07
C PRO A 11 -36.05 2.78 19.29
N ASN A 12 -34.82 3.28 19.26
CA ASN A 12 -34.41 4.23 18.21
C ASN A 12 -34.04 3.44 16.96
N ILE A 13 -34.66 3.78 15.84
CA ILE A 13 -34.47 3.09 14.55
C ILE A 13 -33.82 4.05 13.56
N GLY A 14 -32.78 3.57 12.87
CA GLY A 14 -32.19 4.22 11.72
C GLY A 14 -32.48 3.43 10.44
N ILE A 15 -32.57 4.13 9.32
CA ILE A 15 -32.69 3.53 7.98
C ILE A 15 -31.51 4.00 7.14
N ARG A 16 -30.76 3.06 6.56
CA ARG A 16 -29.79 3.37 5.52
C ARG A 16 -30.50 3.47 4.19
N ILE A 17 -30.39 4.63 3.54
CA ILE A 17 -30.96 4.92 2.22
C ILE A 17 -29.91 4.69 1.12
N LYS A 18 -30.35 4.20 -0.03
CA LYS A 18 -29.57 4.24 -1.29
C LYS A 18 -29.76 5.59 -1.93
N LEU A 19 -28.66 6.20 -2.33
CA LEU A 19 -28.66 7.39 -3.15
C LEU A 19 -28.35 7.01 -4.60
N ALA A 20 -28.92 7.71 -5.56
CA ALA A 20 -28.61 7.54 -6.99
C ALA A 20 -27.16 7.98 -7.28
N SER A 21 -26.65 8.93 -6.50
CA SER A 21 -25.28 9.38 -6.58
C SER A 21 -24.32 8.30 -6.08
N SER A 22 -23.30 7.98 -6.89
CA SER A 22 -22.20 7.07 -6.55
C SER A 22 -20.90 7.83 -6.29
N GLY A 23 -20.03 7.26 -5.48
CA GLY A 23 -18.66 7.73 -5.26
C GLY A 23 -17.81 7.76 -6.54
N SER A 24 -16.56 8.09 -6.43
CA SER A 24 -15.55 8.06 -7.49
C SER A 24 -14.40 7.14 -7.11
N GLY A 25 -13.59 6.72 -8.11
CA GLY A 25 -12.42 5.90 -7.89
C GLY A 25 -12.73 4.42 -7.64
N LYS A 26 -11.80 3.74 -6.98
CA LYS A 26 -11.79 2.28 -6.80
C LYS A 26 -13.00 1.71 -6.03
N TRP A 27 -13.68 2.52 -5.23
CA TRP A 27 -14.85 2.13 -4.41
C TRP A 27 -16.18 2.70 -4.91
N ALA A 28 -16.27 3.09 -6.18
CA ALA A 28 -17.50 3.66 -6.76
C ALA A 28 -18.71 2.72 -6.61
N GLU A 29 -18.50 1.41 -6.67
CA GLU A 29 -19.56 0.39 -6.54
C GLU A 29 -20.11 0.23 -5.11
N SER A 30 -19.50 0.85 -4.09
CA SER A 30 -20.04 0.82 -2.72
C SER A 30 -21.22 1.75 -2.49
N GLY A 31 -21.53 2.62 -3.46
CA GLY A 31 -22.69 3.52 -3.47
C GLY A 31 -23.55 3.32 -4.73
N GLY A 32 -24.59 4.13 -4.90
CA GLY A 32 -25.51 4.08 -6.05
C GLY A 32 -26.52 2.92 -5.99
N ASP A 33 -27.34 2.82 -7.03
CA ASP A 33 -28.44 1.86 -7.10
C ASP A 33 -28.02 0.39 -7.00
N MET A 34 -26.82 0.07 -7.49
CA MET A 34 -26.26 -1.28 -7.48
C MET A 34 -25.61 -1.68 -6.14
N SER A 35 -25.52 -0.76 -5.17
CA SER A 35 -24.97 -1.06 -3.85
C SER A 35 -25.72 -2.22 -3.17
N LYS A 36 -24.97 -3.14 -2.54
CA LYS A 36 -25.56 -4.20 -1.70
C LYS A 36 -26.21 -3.68 -0.41
N PHE A 37 -25.99 -2.41 -0.07
CA PHE A 37 -26.43 -1.80 1.17
C PHE A 37 -27.50 -0.74 0.96
N GLY A 38 -28.32 -0.54 1.96
CA GLY A 38 -29.35 0.51 1.99
C GLY A 38 -30.64 0.11 1.28
N LEU A 39 -31.66 0.93 1.45
CA LEU A 39 -32.98 0.77 0.90
C LEU A 39 -33.22 1.80 -0.23
N THR A 40 -33.80 1.35 -1.32
CA THR A 40 -34.32 2.23 -2.38
C THR A 40 -35.52 3.04 -1.86
N ALA A 41 -35.90 4.09 -2.57
CA ALA A 41 -37.07 4.92 -2.17
C ALA A 41 -38.35 4.08 -1.94
N SER A 42 -38.63 3.10 -2.81
CA SER A 42 -39.75 2.19 -2.67
C SER A 42 -39.66 1.29 -1.44
N GLU A 43 -38.46 0.80 -1.15
CA GLU A 43 -38.21 -0.03 0.05
C GLU A 43 -38.28 0.80 1.33
N VAL A 44 -37.85 2.06 1.31
CA VAL A 44 -38.03 3.01 2.41
C VAL A 44 -39.53 3.16 2.70
N LEU A 45 -40.37 3.46 1.69
CA LEU A 45 -41.82 3.58 1.87
C LEU A 45 -42.43 2.30 2.44
N ALA A 46 -42.01 1.14 1.94
CA ALA A 46 -42.49 -0.14 2.48
C ALA A 46 -42.03 -0.38 3.93
N ALA A 47 -40.85 0.09 4.32
CA ALA A 47 -40.37 0.04 5.71
C ALA A 47 -41.16 0.97 6.61
N LEU A 48 -41.50 2.18 6.16
CA LEU A 48 -42.32 3.14 6.87
C LEU A 48 -43.74 2.56 7.17
N GLU A 49 -44.36 1.97 6.14
CA GLU A 49 -45.67 1.30 6.31
C GLU A 49 -45.63 0.18 7.38
N LYS A 50 -44.54 -0.59 7.41
CA LYS A 50 -44.35 -1.62 8.46
C LYS A 50 -44.18 -1.00 9.85
N LEU A 51 -43.49 0.14 9.96
CA LEU A 51 -43.36 0.86 11.25
C LEU A 51 -44.71 1.39 11.72
N GLU A 52 -45.51 1.98 10.83
CA GLU A 52 -46.86 2.46 11.15
C GLU A 52 -47.76 1.31 11.64
N LYS A 53 -47.84 0.22 10.88
CA LYS A 53 -48.61 -0.99 11.27
C LYS A 53 -48.16 -1.59 12.61
N ALA A 54 -46.90 -1.39 12.98
CA ALA A 54 -46.33 -1.84 14.23
C ALA A 54 -46.54 -0.85 15.41
N GLY A 55 -47.04 0.37 15.15
CA GLY A 55 -47.15 1.45 16.12
C GLY A 55 -45.78 1.99 16.57
N LEU A 56 -44.80 2.02 15.64
CA LEU A 56 -43.41 2.42 15.89
C LEU A 56 -42.99 3.59 15.00
N GLN A 57 -43.92 4.37 14.46
CA GLN A 57 -43.66 5.51 13.60
C GLN A 57 -42.71 6.55 14.26
N ASP A 58 -42.95 6.83 15.54
CA ASP A 58 -42.16 7.75 16.35
C ASP A 58 -40.75 7.23 16.69
N CYS A 59 -40.48 5.96 16.42
CA CYS A 59 -39.19 5.32 16.66
C CYS A 59 -38.18 5.57 15.55
N LEU A 60 -38.58 6.03 14.35
CA LEU A 60 -37.65 6.39 13.28
C LEU A 60 -37.00 7.73 13.63
N ARG A 61 -35.68 7.67 13.94
CA ARG A 61 -34.92 8.81 14.44
C ARG A 61 -33.75 9.21 13.54
N LEU A 62 -33.28 8.33 12.69
CA LEU A 62 -32.08 8.53 11.91
C LEU A 62 -32.24 8.03 10.47
N ILE A 63 -31.70 8.79 9.53
CA ILE A 63 -31.34 8.29 8.21
C ILE A 63 -29.81 8.28 8.05
N HIS A 64 -29.29 7.27 7.37
CA HIS A 64 -27.87 7.10 7.07
C HIS A 64 -27.69 6.87 5.59
N PHE A 65 -26.61 7.38 5.03
CA PHE A 65 -26.15 7.05 3.70
C PHE A 65 -24.63 6.92 3.68
N HIS A 66 -24.10 6.22 2.66
CA HIS A 66 -22.67 6.09 2.46
C HIS A 66 -22.39 5.94 0.96
N ILE A 67 -21.57 6.80 0.41
CA ILE A 67 -21.35 6.91 -1.04
C ILE A 67 -20.02 6.32 -1.52
N GLY A 68 -19.27 5.69 -0.63
CA GLY A 68 -17.99 5.02 -0.94
C GLY A 68 -16.86 5.47 -0.02
N SER A 69 -15.65 5.07 -0.35
CA SER A 69 -14.43 5.40 0.37
C SER A 69 -13.49 6.21 -0.52
N GLN A 70 -12.57 7.00 0.05
CA GLN A 70 -11.59 7.79 -0.68
C GLN A 70 -12.24 8.61 -1.81
N ILE A 71 -13.22 9.44 -1.48
CA ILE A 71 -13.94 10.25 -2.46
C ILE A 71 -13.04 11.42 -2.86
N THR A 72 -12.62 11.44 -4.12
CA THR A 72 -11.61 12.38 -4.62
C THR A 72 -12.19 13.76 -4.98
N LYS A 73 -13.52 13.86 -5.23
CA LYS A 73 -14.19 15.06 -5.76
C LYS A 73 -15.26 15.55 -4.82
N ILE A 74 -15.12 16.76 -4.29
CA ILE A 74 -16.12 17.42 -3.42
C ILE A 74 -17.52 17.45 -4.07
N ARG A 75 -17.60 17.66 -5.37
CA ARG A 75 -18.87 17.71 -6.12
C ARG A 75 -19.74 16.47 -5.97
N ARG A 76 -19.13 15.29 -5.78
CA ARG A 76 -19.87 14.05 -5.55
C ARG A 76 -20.48 14.01 -4.16
N ILE A 77 -19.76 14.55 -3.17
CA ILE A 77 -20.26 14.71 -1.82
C ILE A 77 -21.45 15.67 -1.82
N GLN A 78 -21.33 16.83 -2.45
CA GLN A 78 -22.39 17.81 -2.58
C GLN A 78 -23.66 17.23 -3.23
N THR A 79 -23.51 16.45 -4.31
CA THR A 79 -24.65 15.81 -4.98
C THR A 79 -25.34 14.82 -4.03
N ALA A 80 -24.59 14.03 -3.29
CA ALA A 80 -25.14 13.08 -2.34
C ALA A 80 -25.83 13.75 -1.14
N LEU A 81 -25.23 14.82 -0.62
CA LEU A 81 -25.83 15.62 0.46
C LEU A 81 -27.16 16.22 0.06
N ASN A 82 -27.26 16.80 -1.16
CA ASN A 82 -28.50 17.35 -1.69
C ASN A 82 -29.60 16.29 -1.79
N GLU A 83 -29.29 15.11 -2.31
CA GLU A 83 -30.25 14.00 -2.41
C GLU A 83 -30.69 13.52 -1.02
N ALA A 84 -29.75 13.35 -0.08
CA ALA A 84 -30.04 12.94 1.29
C ALA A 84 -30.88 13.99 2.05
N ALA A 85 -30.62 15.28 1.81
CA ALA A 85 -31.39 16.37 2.41
C ALA A 85 -32.86 16.37 1.93
N GLU A 86 -33.12 16.04 0.68
CA GLU A 86 -34.50 15.87 0.17
C GLU A 86 -35.18 14.62 0.80
N PHE A 87 -34.45 13.50 1.01
CA PHE A 87 -34.98 12.37 1.77
C PHE A 87 -35.38 12.80 3.21
N TYR A 88 -34.48 13.51 3.90
CA TYR A 88 -34.75 14.06 5.24
C TYR A 88 -36.00 14.92 5.24
N ALA A 89 -36.09 15.89 4.33
CA ALA A 89 -37.20 16.81 4.26
C ALA A 89 -38.54 16.10 3.99
N ASN A 90 -38.57 15.13 3.07
CA ASN A 90 -39.77 14.38 2.77
C ASN A 90 -40.23 13.53 3.97
N LEU A 91 -39.33 12.85 4.67
CA LEU A 91 -39.67 12.08 5.87
C LEU A 91 -40.25 12.98 6.97
N ARG A 92 -39.68 14.17 7.19
CA ARG A 92 -40.19 15.15 8.14
C ARG A 92 -41.62 15.62 7.77
N LYS A 93 -41.85 15.92 6.47
CA LYS A 93 -43.19 16.30 5.96
C LYS A 93 -44.23 15.18 6.10
N MET A 94 -43.81 13.92 6.00
CA MET A 94 -44.66 12.74 6.25
C MET A 94 -44.95 12.49 7.74
N GLY A 95 -44.41 13.31 8.65
CA GLY A 95 -44.64 13.23 10.08
C GLY A 95 -43.70 12.30 10.85
N TYR A 96 -42.60 11.87 10.24
CA TYR A 96 -41.58 11.08 10.96
C TYR A 96 -40.63 11.99 11.72
N ASN A 97 -40.26 11.61 12.94
CA ASN A 97 -39.39 12.39 13.83
C ASN A 97 -37.91 12.02 13.59
N VAL A 98 -37.43 12.17 12.37
CA VAL A 98 -36.03 11.99 12.04
C VAL A 98 -35.23 13.19 12.58
N ASP A 99 -34.44 12.97 13.63
CA ASP A 99 -33.64 14.03 14.28
C ASP A 99 -32.17 13.98 13.90
N PHE A 100 -31.72 12.87 13.34
CA PHE A 100 -30.32 12.64 13.00
C PHE A 100 -30.18 12.31 11.51
N VAL A 101 -29.15 12.87 10.90
CA VAL A 101 -28.66 12.47 9.57
C VAL A 101 -27.20 12.06 9.73
N ASP A 102 -26.95 10.80 9.45
CA ASP A 102 -25.59 10.26 9.38
C ASP A 102 -25.14 10.26 7.92
N CYS A 103 -24.22 11.17 7.62
CA CYS A 103 -23.64 11.36 6.28
C CYS A 103 -22.65 10.24 5.90
N GLY A 104 -22.46 9.25 6.76
CA GLY A 104 -21.55 8.15 6.57
C GLY A 104 -20.07 8.58 6.54
N GLY A 105 -19.27 7.74 5.91
CA GLY A 105 -17.86 8.02 5.66
C GLY A 105 -17.58 8.45 4.23
N GLY A 106 -16.33 8.27 3.83
CA GLY A 106 -15.89 8.55 2.46
C GLY A 106 -15.00 9.76 2.33
N LEU A 107 -14.88 10.58 3.40
CA LEU A 107 -13.90 11.66 3.45
C LEU A 107 -12.50 11.10 3.15
N GLY A 108 -11.91 11.54 2.04
CA GLY A 108 -10.66 11.01 1.54
C GLY A 108 -9.43 11.61 2.23
N VAL A 109 -8.30 11.02 1.92
CA VAL A 109 -6.97 11.46 2.35
C VAL A 109 -6.16 11.82 1.11
N ASP A 110 -5.37 12.86 1.20
CA ASP A 110 -4.43 13.25 0.16
C ASP A 110 -3.10 12.51 0.38
N TYR A 111 -3.02 11.28 -0.15
CA TYR A 111 -1.85 10.43 0.00
C TYR A 111 -0.67 10.88 -0.87
N ASP A 112 -0.94 11.51 -2.01
CA ASP A 112 0.12 11.91 -2.95
C ASP A 112 0.47 13.40 -2.89
N GLY A 113 -0.22 14.18 -2.05
CA GLY A 113 0.03 15.60 -1.84
C GLY A 113 -0.35 16.50 -3.02
N THR A 114 -0.97 15.97 -4.08
CA THR A 114 -1.26 16.73 -5.31
C THR A 114 -2.48 17.63 -5.18
N ARG A 115 -3.35 17.37 -4.21
CA ARG A 115 -4.66 18.04 -4.04
C ARG A 115 -5.47 18.05 -5.34
N SER A 116 -5.44 16.94 -6.06
CA SER A 116 -6.04 16.81 -7.38
C SER A 116 -7.13 15.75 -7.42
N SER A 117 -8.24 16.09 -8.04
CA SER A 117 -9.31 15.10 -8.32
C SER A 117 -8.97 14.14 -9.47
N ASN A 118 -7.84 14.31 -10.13
CA ASN A 118 -7.39 13.46 -11.23
C ASN A 118 -6.56 12.27 -10.72
N SER A 119 -6.13 12.31 -9.46
CA SER A 119 -5.46 11.20 -8.77
C SER A 119 -6.45 10.47 -7.87
N GLU A 120 -6.47 9.15 -7.94
CA GLU A 120 -7.26 8.31 -7.03
C GLU A 120 -6.68 8.28 -5.60
N SER A 121 -5.41 8.65 -5.47
CA SER A 121 -4.71 8.78 -4.19
C SER A 121 -4.74 10.21 -3.62
N SER A 122 -5.63 11.09 -4.11
CA SER A 122 -5.74 12.47 -3.67
C SER A 122 -7.18 12.93 -3.52
N ILE A 123 -7.36 14.15 -3.01
CA ILE A 123 -8.65 14.85 -2.90
C ILE A 123 -8.50 16.30 -3.34
N ASN A 124 -9.57 16.89 -3.88
CA ASN A 124 -9.57 18.28 -4.34
C ASN A 124 -10.28 19.25 -3.36
N TYR A 125 -10.41 18.87 -2.10
CA TYR A 125 -11.11 19.66 -1.08
C TYR A 125 -10.41 19.55 0.28
N SER A 126 -10.76 20.45 1.17
CA SER A 126 -10.33 20.43 2.58
C SER A 126 -11.42 19.85 3.49
N ILE A 127 -11.02 19.48 4.72
CA ILE A 127 -11.98 19.07 5.77
C ILE A 127 -13.00 20.20 6.04
N GLN A 128 -12.56 21.47 6.02
CA GLN A 128 -13.44 22.61 6.26
C GLN A 128 -14.50 22.74 5.16
N GLU A 129 -14.13 22.58 3.89
CA GLU A 129 -15.10 22.58 2.77
C GLU A 129 -16.11 21.45 2.93
N TYR A 130 -15.66 20.25 3.25
CA TYR A 130 -16.57 19.12 3.53
C TYR A 130 -17.57 19.43 4.65
N VAL A 131 -17.10 20.00 5.77
CA VAL A 131 -17.97 20.35 6.90
C VAL A 131 -18.96 21.45 6.51
N ASN A 132 -18.50 22.48 5.79
CA ASN A 132 -19.37 23.55 5.31
C ASN A 132 -20.47 22.98 4.40
N ASP A 133 -20.12 22.16 3.41
CA ASP A 133 -21.09 21.55 2.51
C ASP A 133 -22.11 20.68 3.27
N CYS A 134 -21.67 19.90 4.27
CA CYS A 134 -22.58 19.13 5.10
C CYS A 134 -23.57 20.02 5.86
N VAL A 135 -23.10 21.08 6.52
CA VAL A 135 -23.93 21.96 7.34
C VAL A 135 -24.86 22.79 6.47
N ASP A 136 -24.31 23.48 5.48
CA ASP A 136 -25.06 24.45 4.65
C ASP A 136 -26.19 23.74 3.87
N THR A 137 -25.94 22.55 3.31
CA THR A 137 -26.97 21.78 2.59
C THR A 137 -28.20 21.46 3.46
N PHE A 138 -27.99 21.01 4.69
CA PHE A 138 -29.09 20.66 5.57
C PHE A 138 -29.76 21.90 6.18
N VAL A 139 -29.04 22.98 6.45
CA VAL A 139 -29.58 24.26 6.90
C VAL A 139 -30.49 24.85 5.81
N GLU A 140 -29.99 24.99 4.58
CA GLU A 140 -30.74 25.56 3.45
C GLU A 140 -32.01 24.74 3.15
N THR A 141 -31.89 23.40 3.17
CA THR A 141 -33.04 22.51 2.94
C THR A 141 -34.07 22.61 4.07
N ALA A 142 -33.64 22.64 5.32
CA ALA A 142 -34.54 22.76 6.46
C ALA A 142 -35.27 24.10 6.48
N ASP A 143 -34.57 25.19 6.22
CA ASP A 143 -35.14 26.54 6.15
C ASP A 143 -36.14 26.67 4.98
N LYS A 144 -35.77 26.16 3.81
CA LYS A 144 -36.64 26.12 2.61
C LYS A 144 -37.99 25.46 2.89
N TYR A 145 -38.02 24.42 3.70
CA TYR A 145 -39.22 23.66 3.98
C TYR A 145 -39.87 23.94 5.35
N GLY A 146 -39.29 24.84 6.15
CA GLY A 146 -39.76 25.17 7.49
C GLY A 146 -39.78 23.99 8.44
N ILE A 147 -38.79 23.11 8.38
CA ILE A 147 -38.63 21.92 9.22
C ILE A 147 -37.41 22.10 10.14
N PRO A 148 -37.35 21.36 11.29
CA PRO A 148 -36.19 21.44 12.18
C PRO A 148 -34.87 21.09 11.48
N HIS A 149 -33.77 21.72 11.91
CA HIS A 149 -32.44 21.32 11.52
C HIS A 149 -32.07 19.96 12.15
N PRO A 150 -31.49 19.01 11.41
CA PRO A 150 -31.06 17.73 11.96
C PRO A 150 -29.75 17.84 12.74
N ASN A 151 -29.51 16.89 13.65
CA ASN A 151 -28.16 16.64 14.15
C ASN A 151 -27.38 15.86 13.09
N LEU A 152 -26.20 16.33 12.70
CA LEU A 152 -25.36 15.68 11.72
C LEU A 152 -24.34 14.75 12.40
N ILE A 153 -24.17 13.58 11.81
CA ILE A 153 -23.16 12.58 12.20
C ILE A 153 -22.31 12.32 10.97
N THR A 154 -21.01 12.20 11.14
CA THR A 154 -20.06 11.76 10.11
C THR A 154 -19.19 10.65 10.68
N GLU A 155 -18.83 9.66 9.86
CA GLU A 155 -17.99 8.53 10.28
C GLU A 155 -16.52 8.77 9.95
N SER A 156 -16.19 9.14 8.72
CA SER A 156 -14.87 9.63 8.26
C SER A 156 -13.63 8.85 8.74
N GLY A 157 -13.76 7.53 8.95
CA GLY A 157 -12.76 6.67 9.58
C GLY A 157 -11.39 6.74 8.92
N ARG A 158 -11.31 6.68 7.58
CA ARG A 158 -10.05 6.79 6.85
C ARG A 158 -9.32 8.09 7.17
N ASN A 159 -10.00 9.21 7.10
CA ASN A 159 -9.38 10.52 7.34
C ASN A 159 -8.90 10.70 8.78
N LEU A 160 -9.64 10.14 9.75
CA LEU A 160 -9.27 10.17 11.16
C LEU A 160 -8.06 9.29 11.47
N SER A 161 -7.95 8.11 10.83
CA SER A 161 -6.97 7.10 11.23
C SER A 161 -5.72 7.05 10.34
N ALA A 162 -5.75 7.49 9.08
CA ALA A 162 -4.59 7.37 8.18
C ALA A 162 -3.32 8.00 8.75
N HIS A 163 -3.44 9.15 9.41
CA HIS A 163 -2.30 9.93 9.90
C HIS A 163 -1.64 9.40 11.17
N HIS A 164 -2.26 8.46 11.88
CA HIS A 164 -1.79 8.07 13.21
C HIS A 164 -0.67 7.04 13.20
N SER A 165 -0.39 6.41 12.05
CA SER A 165 0.61 5.34 11.95
C SER A 165 1.66 5.64 10.87
N VAL A 166 2.86 5.22 11.16
CA VAL A 166 4.02 5.20 10.25
C VAL A 166 4.62 3.80 10.32
N LEU A 167 4.82 3.16 9.17
CA LEU A 167 5.59 1.93 9.08
C LEU A 167 7.06 2.28 8.87
N VAL A 168 7.94 1.73 9.69
CA VAL A 168 9.39 1.85 9.56
C VAL A 168 9.92 0.52 9.07
N ILE A 169 10.62 0.53 7.94
CA ILE A 169 11.21 -0.67 7.34
C ILE A 169 12.73 -0.54 7.28
N ASP A 170 13.43 -1.61 7.66
CA ASP A 170 14.88 -1.71 7.59
C ASP A 170 15.34 -2.21 6.22
N VAL A 171 16.35 -1.59 5.65
CA VAL A 171 16.97 -2.02 4.39
C VAL A 171 18.10 -2.99 4.69
N LEU A 172 17.92 -4.24 4.31
CA LEU A 172 18.87 -5.32 4.57
C LEU A 172 20.05 -5.30 3.61
N GLU A 173 19.76 -5.18 2.31
CA GLU A 173 20.76 -5.22 1.26
C GLU A 173 20.27 -4.54 -0.02
N THR A 174 21.19 -4.37 -0.97
CA THR A 174 20.87 -3.80 -2.29
C THR A 174 21.42 -4.67 -3.41
N ALA A 175 20.69 -4.78 -4.51
CA ALA A 175 21.18 -5.32 -5.76
C ALA A 175 21.19 -4.21 -6.80
N SER A 176 22.38 -3.93 -7.34
CA SER A 176 22.60 -3.00 -8.46
C SER A 176 22.90 -3.79 -9.73
N LEU A 177 22.64 -3.20 -10.87
CA LEU A 177 23.03 -3.76 -12.16
C LEU A 177 24.57 -3.70 -12.29
N PRO A 178 25.19 -4.72 -12.87
CA PRO A 178 26.63 -4.73 -13.09
C PRO A 178 27.01 -3.66 -14.11
N GLU A 179 28.09 -2.94 -13.84
CA GLU A 179 28.67 -1.96 -14.76
C GLU A 179 30.12 -2.33 -15.05
N MET A 180 30.64 -1.97 -16.22
CA MET A 180 32.05 -2.12 -16.53
C MET A 180 32.86 -1.09 -15.74
N PRO A 181 34.10 -1.42 -15.34
CA PRO A 181 35.04 -0.43 -14.82
C PRO A 181 35.27 0.69 -15.83
N GLU A 182 35.38 1.94 -15.36
CA GLU A 182 35.65 3.12 -16.22
C GLU A 182 36.91 2.98 -17.07
N GLU A 183 37.92 2.22 -16.59
CA GLU A 183 39.20 1.97 -17.27
C GLU A 183 39.16 0.77 -18.23
N PHE A 184 37.96 0.22 -18.52
CA PHE A 184 37.86 -0.94 -19.40
C PHE A 184 38.18 -0.54 -20.85
N GLU A 185 39.06 -1.29 -21.47
CA GLU A 185 39.36 -1.22 -22.89
C GLU A 185 39.22 -2.59 -23.54
N ALA A 186 38.48 -2.67 -24.65
CA ALA A 186 38.33 -3.91 -25.40
C ALA A 186 39.66 -4.29 -26.08
N LYS A 187 40.05 -5.57 -25.98
CA LYS A 187 41.28 -6.13 -26.55
C LYS A 187 40.97 -6.80 -27.89
N GLU A 188 41.99 -6.91 -28.72
CA GLU A 188 41.89 -7.64 -30.02
C GLU A 188 41.41 -9.10 -29.85
N SER A 189 41.80 -9.73 -28.73
CA SER A 189 41.42 -11.11 -28.39
C SER A 189 40.00 -11.29 -27.92
N ASP A 190 39.28 -10.23 -27.56
CA ASP A 190 37.95 -10.30 -27.03
C ASP A 190 36.93 -10.69 -28.11
N HIS A 191 35.81 -11.25 -27.67
CA HIS A 191 34.74 -11.66 -28.57
C HIS A 191 34.23 -10.46 -29.39
N LYS A 192 33.80 -10.71 -30.63
CA LYS A 192 33.35 -9.64 -31.54
C LYS A 192 32.24 -8.78 -30.88
N LEU A 193 31.23 -9.40 -30.24
CA LEU A 193 30.16 -8.68 -29.62
C LEU A 193 30.59 -7.77 -28.44
N VAL A 194 31.69 -8.12 -27.74
CA VAL A 194 32.29 -7.26 -26.71
C VAL A 194 32.89 -6.02 -27.34
N LYS A 195 33.59 -6.18 -28.48
CA LYS A 195 34.19 -5.06 -29.23
C LYS A 195 33.14 -4.15 -29.83
N ASP A 196 32.10 -4.73 -30.42
CA ASP A 196 31.00 -3.97 -31.02
C ASP A 196 30.27 -3.11 -29.94
N LEU A 197 30.00 -3.68 -28.75
CA LEU A 197 29.44 -2.92 -27.63
C LEU A 197 30.38 -1.85 -27.06
N TYR A 198 31.68 -2.14 -27.03
CA TYR A 198 32.68 -1.16 -26.61
C TYR A 198 32.73 0.05 -27.56
N GLU A 199 32.65 -0.18 -28.87
CA GLU A 199 32.60 0.89 -29.89
C GLU A 199 31.35 1.76 -29.70
N ILE A 200 30.19 1.16 -29.39
CA ILE A 200 28.95 1.88 -29.07
C ILE A 200 29.17 2.75 -27.83
N TRP A 201 29.68 2.18 -26.74
CA TRP A 201 29.88 2.88 -25.49
C TRP A 201 30.88 4.05 -25.60
N ASP A 202 32.01 3.84 -26.26
CA ASP A 202 33.06 4.84 -26.41
C ASP A 202 32.63 6.02 -27.32
N ASN A 203 31.74 5.77 -28.29
CA ASN A 203 31.26 6.78 -29.24
C ASN A 203 29.90 7.36 -28.93
N LEU A 204 29.28 6.96 -27.79
CA LEU A 204 27.93 7.36 -27.43
C LEU A 204 27.78 8.89 -27.37
N ASN A 205 26.77 9.42 -28.01
CA ASN A 205 26.52 10.85 -28.04
C ASN A 205 25.01 11.20 -28.12
N PRO A 206 24.59 12.43 -27.79
CA PRO A 206 23.15 12.80 -27.73
C PRO A 206 22.40 12.69 -29.07
N ARG A 207 23.05 12.57 -30.21
CA ARG A 207 22.39 12.50 -31.53
C ARG A 207 22.04 11.07 -31.91
N THR A 208 22.88 10.12 -31.54
CA THR A 208 22.79 8.70 -31.94
C THR A 208 22.35 7.81 -30.78
N MET A 209 22.31 8.30 -29.54
CA MET A 209 22.11 7.51 -28.32
C MET A 209 20.88 6.57 -28.33
N LEU A 210 19.84 6.90 -29.10
CA LEU A 210 18.63 6.04 -29.17
C LEU A 210 18.90 4.85 -30.10
N GLU A 211 19.56 5.11 -31.25
CA GLU A 211 19.97 4.07 -32.17
C GLU A 211 21.06 3.19 -31.52
N ASP A 212 22.04 3.80 -30.88
CA ASP A 212 23.13 3.12 -30.17
C ASP A 212 22.57 2.23 -29.04
N TRP A 213 21.52 2.68 -28.35
CA TRP A 213 20.86 1.87 -27.31
C TRP A 213 20.12 0.65 -27.89
N HIS A 214 19.43 0.81 -29.03
CA HIS A 214 18.78 -0.30 -29.73
C HIS A 214 19.81 -1.31 -30.25
N ASP A 215 20.90 -0.83 -30.80
CA ASP A 215 21.99 -1.70 -31.28
C ASP A 215 22.63 -2.47 -30.11
N ALA A 216 22.83 -1.82 -28.96
CA ALA A 216 23.33 -2.48 -27.76
C ALA A 216 22.34 -3.55 -27.23
N GLU A 217 21.04 -3.30 -27.29
CA GLU A 217 20.00 -4.27 -26.91
C GLU A 217 20.02 -5.49 -27.84
N GLN A 218 20.15 -5.27 -29.16
CA GLN A 218 20.27 -6.34 -30.15
C GLN A 218 21.53 -7.19 -29.93
N ILE A 219 22.67 -6.57 -29.65
CA ILE A 219 23.93 -7.29 -29.36
C ILE A 219 23.77 -8.15 -28.10
N ARG A 220 23.11 -7.63 -27.08
CA ARG A 220 22.83 -8.39 -25.84
C ARG A 220 21.93 -9.58 -26.12
N GLU A 221 20.88 -9.43 -26.92
CA GLU A 221 19.97 -10.53 -27.29
C GLU A 221 20.73 -11.61 -28.10
N GLU A 222 21.55 -11.22 -29.08
CA GLU A 222 22.39 -12.13 -29.83
C GLU A 222 23.35 -12.92 -28.92
N ALA A 223 23.96 -12.24 -27.94
CA ALA A 223 24.82 -12.89 -26.95
C ALA A 223 24.11 -13.92 -26.09
N LEU A 224 22.89 -13.64 -25.68
CA LEU A 224 22.04 -14.58 -24.92
C LEU A 224 21.70 -15.83 -25.76
N GLU A 225 21.38 -15.63 -27.03
CA GLU A 225 21.11 -16.73 -27.95
C GLU A 225 22.37 -17.59 -28.18
N LEU A 226 23.49 -16.99 -28.48
CA LEU A 226 24.76 -17.69 -28.66
C LEU A 226 25.18 -18.43 -27.38
N PHE A 227 24.99 -17.84 -26.21
CA PHE A 227 25.26 -18.52 -24.94
C PHE A 227 24.35 -19.76 -24.75
N SER A 228 23.06 -19.66 -25.09
CA SER A 228 22.14 -20.79 -24.98
C SER A 228 22.53 -21.97 -25.90
N HIS A 229 23.24 -21.69 -26.99
CA HIS A 229 23.77 -22.69 -27.92
C HIS A 229 25.21 -23.14 -27.58
N GLY A 230 25.81 -22.63 -26.50
CA GLY A 230 27.17 -22.97 -26.09
C GLY A 230 28.27 -22.39 -26.98
N LEU A 231 27.96 -21.34 -27.75
CA LEU A 231 28.90 -20.66 -28.65
C LEU A 231 29.62 -19.48 -28.00
N VAL A 232 29.09 -19.00 -26.88
CA VAL A 232 29.71 -17.96 -26.02
C VAL A 232 29.87 -18.52 -24.63
N ASP A 233 30.99 -18.27 -23.98
CA ASP A 233 31.25 -18.70 -22.60
C ASP A 233 30.65 -17.74 -21.57
N LEU A 234 30.61 -18.18 -20.31
CA LEU A 234 30.00 -17.41 -19.20
C LEU A 234 30.72 -16.08 -18.94
N LYS A 235 32.04 -16.05 -19.13
CA LYS A 235 32.82 -14.82 -18.90
C LYS A 235 32.49 -13.76 -19.96
N THR A 236 32.50 -14.13 -21.22
CA THR A 236 32.13 -13.25 -22.35
C THR A 236 30.69 -12.74 -22.19
N ARG A 237 29.74 -13.61 -21.79
CA ARG A 237 28.37 -13.22 -21.50
C ARG A 237 28.31 -12.16 -20.39
N ALA A 238 29.05 -12.36 -19.30
CA ALA A 238 29.09 -11.41 -18.18
C ALA A 238 29.67 -10.05 -18.57
N GLU A 239 30.70 -10.04 -19.43
CA GLU A 239 31.29 -8.82 -19.99
C GLU A 239 30.29 -8.06 -20.85
N ILE A 240 29.56 -8.76 -21.72
CA ILE A 240 28.51 -8.16 -22.56
C ILE A 240 27.37 -7.60 -21.72
N GLU A 241 26.89 -8.34 -20.70
CA GLU A 241 25.85 -7.86 -19.80
C GLU A 241 26.27 -6.57 -19.05
N SER A 242 27.49 -6.54 -18.49
CA SER A 242 27.99 -5.37 -17.77
C SER A 242 28.15 -4.16 -18.70
N MET A 243 28.66 -4.38 -19.93
CA MET A 243 28.83 -3.32 -20.91
C MET A 243 27.47 -2.76 -21.39
N TYR A 244 26.49 -3.61 -21.63
CA TYR A 244 25.14 -3.18 -21.97
C TYR A 244 24.57 -2.26 -20.90
N TRP A 245 24.73 -2.61 -19.61
CA TRP A 245 24.25 -1.75 -18.53
C TRP A 245 25.01 -0.43 -18.43
N SER A 246 26.31 -0.44 -18.73
CA SER A 246 27.10 0.81 -18.83
C SER A 246 26.60 1.72 -19.96
N VAL A 247 26.26 1.17 -21.12
CA VAL A 247 25.60 1.92 -22.22
C VAL A 247 24.26 2.51 -21.72
N CYS A 248 23.43 1.72 -21.05
CA CYS A 248 22.15 2.20 -20.52
C CYS A 248 22.33 3.35 -19.51
N HIS A 249 23.33 3.28 -18.63
CA HIS A 249 23.62 4.35 -17.66
C HIS A 249 24.07 5.64 -18.35
N GLU A 250 24.92 5.55 -19.39
CA GLU A 250 25.35 6.71 -20.13
C GLU A 250 24.20 7.31 -20.95
N VAL A 251 23.39 6.49 -21.63
CA VAL A 251 22.16 6.91 -22.31
C VAL A 251 21.24 7.68 -21.35
N ASN A 252 21.04 7.18 -20.13
CA ASN A 252 20.24 7.85 -19.11
C ASN A 252 20.86 9.21 -18.70
N THR A 253 22.18 9.28 -18.62
CA THR A 253 22.89 10.52 -18.28
C THR A 253 22.73 11.57 -19.39
N LEU A 254 22.86 11.17 -20.65
CA LEU A 254 22.63 12.03 -21.79
C LEU A 254 21.17 12.47 -21.94
N ALA A 255 20.22 11.54 -21.74
CA ALA A 255 18.79 11.83 -21.80
C ALA A 255 18.34 12.91 -20.79
N LYS A 256 18.91 12.91 -19.57
CA LYS A 256 18.63 13.93 -18.55
C LYS A 256 19.08 15.35 -18.92
N GLN A 257 20.00 15.49 -19.87
CA GLN A 257 20.45 16.80 -20.36
C GLN A 257 19.56 17.33 -21.49
N MET A 258 18.66 16.52 -22.05
CA MET A 258 17.80 16.90 -23.16
C MET A 258 16.58 17.70 -22.70
N LYS A 259 16.14 18.67 -23.51
CA LYS A 259 14.87 19.39 -23.29
C LYS A 259 13.64 18.50 -23.49
N HIS A 260 13.73 17.55 -24.41
CA HIS A 260 12.68 16.60 -24.74
C HIS A 260 13.27 15.20 -24.75
N VAL A 261 12.90 14.40 -23.77
CA VAL A 261 13.33 13.00 -23.69
C VAL A 261 12.41 12.16 -24.59
N PRO A 262 12.94 11.32 -25.48
CA PRO A 262 12.16 10.37 -26.26
C PRO A 262 11.26 9.49 -25.35
N ASP A 263 10.08 9.14 -25.83
CA ASP A 263 9.11 8.38 -25.04
C ASP A 263 9.68 7.03 -24.59
N GLU A 264 10.50 6.39 -25.41
CA GLU A 264 11.16 5.12 -25.12
C GLU A 264 12.11 5.20 -23.92
N LEU A 265 12.78 6.35 -23.73
CA LEU A 265 13.72 6.57 -22.63
C LEU A 265 13.06 7.06 -21.33
N ARG A 266 11.75 7.37 -21.33
CA ARG A 266 11.07 7.87 -20.13
C ARG A 266 11.13 6.91 -18.94
N ASN A 267 11.21 5.62 -19.20
CA ASN A 267 11.24 4.59 -18.17
C ASN A 267 12.65 4.02 -17.90
N ILE A 268 13.70 4.60 -18.50
CA ILE A 268 15.06 4.09 -18.33
C ILE A 268 15.53 4.15 -16.87
N ASP A 269 15.13 5.17 -16.11
CA ASP A 269 15.38 5.25 -14.66
C ASP A 269 14.82 4.05 -13.91
N LYS A 270 13.65 3.53 -14.30
CA LYS A 270 13.05 2.33 -13.70
C LYS A 270 13.85 1.07 -14.06
N LEU A 271 14.33 0.98 -15.29
CA LEU A 271 15.18 -0.12 -15.76
C LEU A 271 16.48 -0.19 -14.96
N LEU A 272 17.07 0.98 -14.68
CA LEU A 272 18.37 1.13 -14.01
C LEU A 272 18.27 1.23 -12.48
N ALA A 273 17.06 1.18 -11.91
CA ALA A 273 16.86 1.31 -10.47
C ALA A 273 17.49 0.16 -9.71
N ASP A 274 18.22 0.48 -8.64
CA ASP A 274 18.64 -0.52 -7.66
C ASP A 274 17.41 -1.20 -7.03
N LYS A 275 17.59 -2.43 -6.60
CA LYS A 275 16.61 -3.12 -5.76
C LYS A 275 17.06 -3.03 -4.31
N TYR A 276 16.25 -2.40 -3.47
CA TYR A 276 16.48 -2.29 -2.02
C TYR A 276 15.60 -3.34 -1.34
N PHE A 277 16.21 -4.39 -0.80
CA PHE A 277 15.50 -5.45 -0.07
C PHE A 277 15.29 -5.01 1.37
N CYS A 278 14.03 -4.95 1.77
CA CYS A 278 13.60 -4.43 3.06
C CYS A 278 12.94 -5.51 3.91
N ASN A 279 13.21 -5.49 5.20
CA ASN A 279 12.72 -6.47 6.17
C ASN A 279 11.24 -6.24 6.53
N PHE A 280 10.36 -6.53 5.61
CA PHE A 280 8.91 -6.47 5.78
C PHE A 280 8.20 -7.38 4.76
N SER A 281 6.93 -7.65 4.97
CA SER A 281 6.02 -8.22 3.96
C SER A 281 5.08 -7.14 3.48
N LEU A 282 5.02 -6.93 2.15
CA LEU A 282 4.08 -5.99 1.53
C LEU A 282 2.63 -6.41 1.81
N PHE A 283 2.37 -7.70 1.73
CA PHE A 283 1.04 -8.29 1.91
C PHE A 283 0.52 -8.12 3.34
N GLN A 284 1.41 -8.24 4.33
CA GLN A 284 1.06 -8.06 5.74
C GLN A 284 0.95 -6.58 6.13
N SER A 285 1.89 -5.74 5.69
CA SER A 285 2.01 -4.38 6.20
C SER A 285 1.36 -3.31 5.33
N LEU A 286 1.25 -3.52 4.01
CA LEU A 286 0.74 -2.56 3.03
C LEU A 286 -0.15 -3.24 1.97
N PRO A 287 -1.18 -4.00 2.37
CA PRO A 287 -1.98 -4.79 1.43
C PRO A 287 -2.65 -3.94 0.34
N ASP A 288 -3.06 -2.69 0.63
CA ASP A 288 -3.67 -1.81 -0.36
C ASP A 288 -2.68 -1.36 -1.45
N SER A 289 -1.37 -1.32 -1.16
CA SER A 289 -0.35 -1.04 -2.18
C SER A 289 -0.32 -2.13 -3.25
N TRP A 290 -0.45 -3.39 -2.84
CA TRP A 290 -0.53 -4.54 -3.73
C TRP A 290 -1.92 -4.70 -4.37
N ALA A 291 -2.98 -4.72 -3.55
CA ALA A 291 -4.30 -5.11 -4.01
C ALA A 291 -4.98 -4.06 -4.90
N ILE A 292 -4.68 -2.78 -4.69
CA ILE A 292 -5.37 -1.66 -5.35
C ILE A 292 -4.43 -0.54 -5.81
N ASP A 293 -3.13 -0.77 -5.90
CA ASP A 293 -2.13 0.26 -6.27
C ASP A 293 -2.26 1.55 -5.45
N GLN A 294 -2.59 1.45 -4.15
CA GLN A 294 -2.64 2.60 -3.26
C GLN A 294 -1.24 3.17 -3.08
N LEU A 295 -1.09 4.45 -3.34
CA LEU A 295 0.16 5.17 -3.08
C LEU A 295 0.27 5.56 -1.61
N PHE A 296 1.48 5.45 -1.07
CA PHE A 296 1.84 5.95 0.25
C PHE A 296 3.10 6.82 0.14
N PRO A 297 3.21 7.93 0.89
CA PRO A 297 4.46 8.69 0.96
C PRO A 297 5.56 7.84 1.59
N ILE A 298 6.68 7.67 0.90
CA ILE A 298 7.85 6.92 1.38
C ILE A 298 9.08 7.79 1.29
N ILE A 299 9.83 7.90 2.39
CA ILE A 299 11.09 8.64 2.42
C ILE A 299 12.11 7.92 3.31
N PRO A 300 13.43 8.12 3.05
CA PRO A 300 14.44 7.85 4.06
C PRO A 300 14.19 8.69 5.31
N ILE A 301 14.25 8.08 6.49
CA ILE A 301 14.09 8.79 7.78
C ILE A 301 15.42 9.09 8.48
N GLN A 302 16.51 8.77 7.82
CA GLN A 302 17.88 9.06 8.25
C GLN A 302 18.59 9.90 7.20
N ARG A 303 19.70 10.53 7.59
CA ARG A 303 20.57 11.30 6.69
C ARG A 303 19.82 12.38 5.91
N LEU A 304 18.82 13.02 6.54
CA LEU A 304 17.92 14.01 5.92
C LEU A 304 18.65 15.29 5.45
N ASN A 305 19.88 15.52 5.89
CA ASN A 305 20.75 16.62 5.47
C ASN A 305 21.73 16.21 4.35
N GLU A 306 21.68 14.98 3.88
CA GLU A 306 22.47 14.49 2.76
C GLU A 306 21.59 14.39 1.50
N ARG A 307 22.18 14.69 0.34
CA ARG A 307 21.48 14.50 -0.93
C ARG A 307 21.46 13.03 -1.31
N PRO A 308 20.30 12.42 -1.58
CA PRO A 308 20.22 11.07 -2.14
C PRO A 308 20.93 10.98 -3.48
N THR A 309 21.76 9.95 -3.66
CA THR A 309 22.56 9.75 -4.88
C THR A 309 22.15 8.52 -5.66
N ARG A 310 21.36 7.64 -5.07
CA ARG A 310 20.85 6.41 -5.72
C ARG A 310 19.36 6.51 -5.97
N LYS A 311 18.86 5.68 -6.88
CA LYS A 311 17.43 5.51 -7.17
C LYS A 311 17.09 4.04 -7.05
N CYS A 312 16.01 3.71 -6.38
CA CYS A 312 15.63 2.32 -6.14
C CYS A 312 14.14 2.04 -6.35
N THR A 313 13.84 0.76 -6.49
CA THR A 313 12.56 0.15 -6.14
C THR A 313 12.72 -0.61 -4.82
N ILE A 314 11.64 -0.71 -4.05
CA ILE A 314 11.61 -1.44 -2.78
C ILE A 314 11.13 -2.87 -3.07
N GLN A 315 11.84 -3.85 -2.54
CA GLN A 315 11.45 -5.26 -2.54
C GLN A 315 11.22 -5.70 -1.11
N ASP A 316 10.17 -6.46 -0.87
CA ASP A 316 9.98 -7.13 0.42
C ASP A 316 10.79 -8.44 0.48
N ILE A 317 10.72 -9.16 1.61
CA ILE A 317 11.43 -10.43 1.78
C ILE A 317 10.59 -11.66 1.45
N THR A 318 9.38 -11.48 0.91
CA THR A 318 8.57 -12.61 0.45
C THR A 318 9.12 -13.19 -0.85
N CYS A 319 8.76 -14.41 -1.19
CA CYS A 319 9.17 -15.01 -2.46
C CYS A 319 8.29 -14.57 -3.65
N ASP A 320 7.26 -13.78 -3.42
CA ASP A 320 6.34 -13.35 -4.46
C ASP A 320 6.89 -12.17 -5.27
N SER A 321 6.80 -12.24 -6.60
CA SER A 321 7.24 -11.17 -7.49
C SER A 321 6.45 -9.85 -7.33
N ASP A 322 5.26 -9.92 -6.72
CA ASP A 322 4.42 -8.75 -6.42
C ASP A 322 4.79 -8.07 -5.09
N GLY A 323 5.66 -8.69 -4.28
CA GLY A 323 6.22 -8.12 -3.05
C GLY A 323 7.16 -6.94 -3.32
N LYS A 324 6.70 -5.92 -4.05
CA LYS A 324 7.50 -4.76 -4.45
C LYS A 324 6.70 -3.46 -4.48
N ILE A 325 7.39 -2.35 -4.20
CA ILE A 325 6.88 -1.00 -4.44
C ILE A 325 7.73 -0.35 -5.53
N ALA A 326 7.07 0.01 -6.64
CA ALA A 326 7.69 0.62 -7.82
C ALA A 326 6.96 1.89 -8.28
N ASN A 327 6.07 2.44 -7.45
CA ASN A 327 5.41 3.71 -7.67
C ASN A 327 5.50 4.56 -6.41
N PHE A 328 6.04 5.76 -6.54
CA PHE A 328 6.37 6.63 -5.41
C PHE A 328 5.77 8.01 -5.60
N VAL A 329 5.34 8.59 -4.50
CA VAL A 329 4.84 9.97 -4.44
C VAL A 329 6.00 10.94 -4.63
N THR A 330 5.83 11.89 -5.54
CA THR A 330 6.72 13.04 -5.71
C THR A 330 5.92 14.34 -5.71
N TYR A 331 6.60 15.49 -5.74
CA TYR A 331 5.94 16.79 -5.63
C TYR A 331 4.83 17.03 -6.68
N ASN A 332 4.98 16.55 -7.92
CA ASN A 332 4.05 16.88 -9.01
C ASN A 332 3.56 15.66 -9.82
N HIS A 333 4.09 14.46 -9.56
CA HIS A 333 3.79 13.26 -10.34
C HIS A 333 4.12 11.99 -9.56
N VAL A 334 3.69 10.86 -10.09
CA VAL A 334 4.14 9.54 -9.61
C VAL A 334 5.46 9.22 -10.27
N SER A 335 6.48 8.90 -9.48
CA SER A 335 7.78 8.40 -9.93
C SER A 335 7.82 6.88 -9.87
N HIS A 336 8.56 6.27 -10.78
CA HIS A 336 8.83 4.82 -10.75
C HIS A 336 10.07 4.45 -9.94
N VAL A 337 10.72 5.42 -9.33
CA VAL A 337 11.91 5.24 -8.50
C VAL A 337 11.89 6.15 -7.28
N LEU A 338 12.43 5.66 -6.18
CA LEU A 338 12.63 6.41 -4.94
C LEU A 338 14.08 6.90 -4.87
N PRO A 339 14.34 8.21 -4.65
CA PRO A 339 15.67 8.70 -4.33
C PRO A 339 16.10 8.24 -2.94
N VAL A 340 17.25 7.59 -2.84
CA VAL A 340 17.81 7.03 -1.60
C VAL A 340 19.32 7.24 -1.50
N HIS A 341 19.90 6.97 -0.35
CA HIS A 341 21.34 7.04 -0.12
C HIS A 341 21.97 5.65 -0.27
N SER A 342 23.20 5.58 -0.79
CA SER A 342 23.97 4.33 -0.76
C SER A 342 24.11 3.80 0.66
N LEU A 343 23.97 2.48 0.84
CA LEU A 343 24.17 1.85 2.15
C LEU A 343 25.63 2.02 2.62
N ARG A 344 25.81 2.16 3.92
CA ARG A 344 27.13 2.20 4.58
C ARG A 344 27.30 0.93 5.41
N SER A 345 28.46 0.33 5.33
CA SER A 345 28.75 -0.89 6.10
C SER A 345 28.53 -0.65 7.59
N LYS A 346 27.78 -1.55 8.25
CA LYS A 346 27.46 -1.54 9.69
C LYS A 346 26.60 -0.35 10.16
N GLU A 347 26.02 0.42 9.25
CA GLU A 347 25.08 1.50 9.55
C GLU A 347 23.68 1.06 9.08
N PRO A 348 22.70 0.88 9.97
CA PRO A 348 21.34 0.54 9.55
C PRO A 348 20.73 1.69 8.74
N TYR A 349 19.88 1.34 7.77
CA TYR A 349 19.23 2.32 6.92
C TYR A 349 17.72 2.08 6.88
N TYR A 350 16.96 3.08 7.33
CA TYR A 350 15.51 2.96 7.49
C TYR A 350 14.75 3.86 6.52
N LEU A 351 13.65 3.30 6.00
CA LEU A 351 12.64 4.04 5.26
C LEU A 351 11.37 4.15 6.09
N GLY A 352 10.71 5.31 6.04
CA GLY A 352 9.40 5.52 6.66
C GLY A 352 8.32 5.53 5.58
N VAL A 353 7.26 4.75 5.78
CA VAL A 353 6.04 4.75 4.98
C VAL A 353 4.94 5.42 5.80
N PHE A 354 4.41 6.52 5.29
CA PHE A 354 3.49 7.38 6.03
C PHE A 354 2.03 7.15 5.61
N LEU A 355 1.09 7.61 6.45
CA LEU A 355 -0.35 7.55 6.23
C LEU A 355 -0.92 6.12 6.19
N VAL A 356 -0.30 5.19 6.90
CA VAL A 356 -0.67 3.76 6.90
C VAL A 356 -1.69 3.38 7.97
N GLY A 357 -2.17 4.34 8.79
CA GLY A 357 -3.05 4.06 9.93
C GLY A 357 -4.48 3.63 9.56
N ALA A 358 -4.87 3.68 8.28
CA ALA A 358 -6.18 3.26 7.82
C ALA A 358 -6.07 1.97 7.02
N TYR A 359 -6.75 0.91 7.48
CA TYR A 359 -6.95 -0.39 6.84
C TYR A 359 -5.73 -1.31 6.75
N GLN A 360 -4.49 -0.80 6.72
CA GLN A 360 -3.34 -1.61 6.33
C GLN A 360 -3.10 -2.78 7.29
N GLU A 361 -2.89 -2.53 8.55
CA GLU A 361 -2.62 -3.56 9.55
C GLU A 361 -3.76 -4.59 9.65
N ILE A 362 -5.01 -4.15 9.69
CA ILE A 362 -6.16 -5.05 9.88
C ILE A 362 -6.52 -5.88 8.63
N LEU A 363 -6.09 -5.47 7.43
CA LEU A 363 -6.30 -6.19 6.19
C LEU A 363 -5.06 -6.99 5.76
N GLY A 364 -4.03 -7.04 6.59
CA GLY A 364 -2.81 -7.79 6.33
C GLY A 364 -3.08 -9.28 6.05
N ASP A 365 -2.24 -9.87 5.21
CA ASP A 365 -2.28 -11.27 4.80
C ASP A 365 -0.98 -11.97 5.22
N LEU A 366 -1.10 -13.14 5.84
CA LEU A 366 0.01 -14.00 6.28
C LEU A 366 0.77 -14.67 5.12
N HIS A 367 0.91 -13.99 3.99
CA HIS A 367 1.66 -14.53 2.85
C HIS A 367 3.09 -14.91 3.25
N ASN A 368 3.51 -16.13 2.89
CA ASN A 368 4.75 -16.79 3.33
C ASN A 368 4.90 -16.91 4.86
N LEU A 369 3.80 -16.83 5.61
CA LEU A 369 3.76 -16.94 7.07
C LEU A 369 4.55 -15.84 7.80
N PHE A 370 4.63 -14.63 7.20
CA PHE A 370 5.03 -13.44 7.92
C PHE A 370 3.85 -12.91 8.73
N GLY A 371 4.04 -12.74 10.02
CA GLY A 371 3.03 -12.25 10.94
C GLY A 371 3.03 -10.72 11.11
N ASP A 372 2.32 -10.23 12.11
CA ASP A 372 2.31 -8.82 12.47
C ASP A 372 3.69 -8.32 12.88
N THR A 373 3.98 -7.06 12.53
CA THR A 373 5.25 -6.41 12.90
C THR A 373 5.23 -5.90 14.33
N ASN A 374 6.43 -5.69 14.91
CA ASN A 374 6.55 -4.96 16.16
C ASN A 374 5.89 -3.60 16.08
N ALA A 375 5.14 -3.20 17.11
CA ALA A 375 4.47 -1.91 17.15
C ALA A 375 4.81 -1.13 18.42
N VAL A 376 4.93 0.21 18.28
CA VAL A 376 5.23 1.11 19.37
C VAL A 376 4.21 2.26 19.37
N HIS A 377 3.50 2.45 20.47
CA HIS A 377 2.64 3.60 20.66
C HIS A 377 3.44 4.76 21.25
N ILE A 378 3.38 5.90 20.58
CA ILE A 378 4.14 7.09 20.94
C ILE A 378 3.19 8.29 21.06
N SER A 379 3.26 9.00 22.20
CA SER A 379 2.65 10.30 22.37
C SER A 379 3.67 11.41 22.18
N VAL A 380 3.29 12.45 21.44
CA VAL A 380 4.11 13.65 21.23
C VAL A 380 3.41 14.84 21.85
N LYS A 381 4.11 15.55 22.74
CA LYS A 381 3.62 16.78 23.37
C LYS A 381 4.78 17.75 23.58
N ASP A 382 4.58 19.01 23.21
CA ASP A 382 5.55 20.11 23.40
C ASP A 382 6.97 19.79 22.88
N GLY A 383 7.05 19.14 21.70
CA GLY A 383 8.31 18.75 21.06
C GLY A 383 9.04 17.58 21.75
N LYS A 384 8.42 16.94 22.73
CA LYS A 384 8.92 15.73 23.40
C LYS A 384 8.07 14.55 23.05
N TYR A 385 8.69 13.39 22.99
CA TYR A 385 7.96 12.12 22.80
C TYR A 385 8.00 11.27 24.06
N ARG A 386 7.01 10.42 24.22
CA ARG A 386 6.93 9.39 25.25
C ARG A 386 6.48 8.08 24.59
N ILE A 387 7.19 7.00 24.88
CA ILE A 387 6.74 5.66 24.52
C ILE A 387 5.66 5.27 25.54
N ASP A 388 4.46 5.06 25.05
CA ASP A 388 3.31 4.68 25.88
C ASP A 388 3.21 3.18 26.02
N GLN A 389 3.46 2.41 24.94
CA GLN A 389 3.36 0.97 24.92
C GLN A 389 4.20 0.38 23.78
N VAL A 390 4.73 -0.81 24.00
CA VAL A 390 5.45 -1.62 23.01
C VAL A 390 4.69 -2.95 22.86
N PHE A 391 4.46 -3.37 21.64
CA PHE A 391 3.90 -4.67 21.29
C PHE A 391 4.95 -5.43 20.48
N GLU A 392 5.22 -6.65 20.88
CA GLU A 392 6.03 -7.58 20.10
C GLU A 392 5.19 -8.10 18.94
N GLY A 393 5.80 -8.26 17.78
CA GLY A 393 5.16 -8.86 16.61
C GLY A 393 5.02 -10.38 16.78
N GLU A 394 4.34 -11.00 15.84
CA GLU A 394 4.02 -12.41 15.93
C GLU A 394 5.26 -13.32 15.79
N THR A 395 5.29 -14.34 16.62
CA THR A 395 6.29 -15.41 16.59
C THR A 395 5.92 -16.49 15.56
N VAL A 396 6.92 -17.30 15.17
CA VAL A 396 6.68 -18.46 14.29
C VAL A 396 5.66 -19.43 14.90
N GLU A 397 5.65 -19.62 16.24
CA GLU A 397 4.67 -20.47 16.92
C GLU A 397 3.25 -19.97 16.73
N GLU A 398 3.02 -18.66 16.90
CA GLU A 398 1.70 -18.04 16.76
C GLU A 398 1.19 -18.15 15.33
N VAL A 399 2.00 -17.87 14.32
CA VAL A 399 1.61 -17.97 12.91
C VAL A 399 1.36 -19.44 12.52
N LEU A 400 2.10 -20.41 13.05
CA LEU A 400 1.83 -21.83 12.83
C LEU A 400 0.46 -22.24 13.38
N ASP A 401 0.04 -21.70 14.52
CA ASP A 401 -1.28 -21.96 15.09
C ASP A 401 -2.40 -21.47 14.17
N TYR A 402 -2.27 -20.32 13.50
CA TYR A 402 -3.24 -19.84 12.48
C TYR A 402 -3.44 -20.83 11.35
N VAL A 403 -2.37 -21.47 10.89
CA VAL A 403 -2.43 -22.46 9.78
C VAL A 403 -2.60 -23.89 10.29
N GLN A 404 -3.00 -24.05 11.57
CA GLN A 404 -3.40 -25.32 12.19
C GLN A 404 -2.28 -26.35 12.35
N TYR A 405 -1.03 -25.90 12.42
CA TYR A 405 0.09 -26.71 12.88
C TYR A 405 0.23 -26.56 14.40
N ASP A 406 0.33 -27.68 15.12
CA ASP A 406 0.57 -27.70 16.57
C ASP A 406 2.09 -27.72 16.83
N PRO A 407 2.71 -26.60 17.27
CA PRO A 407 4.15 -26.51 17.51
C PRO A 407 4.65 -27.54 18.53
N LYS A 408 3.81 -27.89 19.53
CA LYS A 408 4.16 -28.89 20.54
C LYS A 408 4.25 -30.31 19.96
N LYS A 409 3.45 -30.61 18.93
CA LYS A 409 3.56 -31.89 18.19
C LYS A 409 4.82 -31.91 17.34
N LEU A 410 5.16 -30.80 16.68
CA LEU A 410 6.38 -30.69 15.88
C LEU A 410 7.62 -30.93 16.74
N VAL A 411 7.72 -30.27 17.90
CA VAL A 411 8.80 -30.45 18.85
C VAL A 411 8.87 -31.92 19.31
N ARG A 412 7.76 -32.55 19.69
CA ARG A 412 7.73 -33.97 20.13
C ARG A 412 8.20 -34.91 19.03
N HIS A 413 7.81 -34.73 17.79
CA HIS A 413 8.28 -35.54 16.68
C HIS A 413 9.80 -35.39 16.49
N LEU A 414 10.31 -34.19 16.59
CA LEU A 414 11.72 -33.93 16.46
C LEU A 414 12.53 -34.56 17.64
N GLU A 415 12.03 -34.47 18.86
CA GLU A 415 12.62 -35.14 20.04
C GLU A 415 12.74 -36.66 19.83
N GLN A 416 11.73 -37.30 19.24
CA GLN A 416 11.76 -38.72 18.91
C GLN A 416 12.84 -39.03 17.87
N TRP A 417 12.98 -38.23 16.83
CA TRP A 417 14.00 -38.41 15.80
C TRP A 417 15.41 -38.19 16.33
N VAL A 418 15.61 -37.12 17.11
CA VAL A 418 16.90 -36.86 17.78
C VAL A 418 17.28 -37.99 18.74
N THR A 419 16.35 -38.45 19.58
CA THR A 419 16.57 -39.57 20.50
C THR A 419 16.97 -40.83 19.76
N LYS A 420 16.30 -41.15 18.63
CA LYS A 420 16.64 -42.30 17.78
C LYS A 420 18.05 -42.14 17.18
N SER A 421 18.38 -40.94 16.69
CA SER A 421 19.68 -40.66 16.07
C SER A 421 20.85 -40.76 17.07
N VAL A 422 20.68 -40.28 18.30
CA VAL A 422 21.65 -40.42 19.38
C VAL A 422 21.83 -41.92 19.74
N ARG A 423 20.71 -42.66 19.90
CA ARG A 423 20.79 -44.10 20.25
C ARG A 423 21.47 -44.94 19.17
N THR A 424 21.37 -44.54 17.91
CA THR A 424 21.99 -45.22 16.76
C THR A 424 23.41 -44.70 16.47
N GLY A 425 23.94 -43.78 17.29
CA GLY A 425 25.28 -43.23 17.12
C GLY A 425 25.49 -42.34 15.91
N LYS A 426 24.39 -41.84 15.29
CA LYS A 426 24.45 -40.92 14.14
C LYS A 426 24.84 -39.50 14.53
N ILE A 427 24.46 -39.08 15.72
CA ILE A 427 24.82 -37.79 16.33
C ILE A 427 25.17 -38.01 17.80
N SER A 428 25.99 -37.15 18.38
CA SER A 428 26.28 -37.12 19.81
C SER A 428 25.09 -36.58 20.62
N LEU A 429 25.11 -36.81 21.92
CA LEU A 429 24.10 -36.29 22.84
C LEU A 429 24.11 -34.75 22.86
N GLU A 430 25.30 -34.14 22.77
CA GLU A 430 25.48 -32.68 22.77
C GLU A 430 24.92 -32.05 21.49
N GLU A 431 25.23 -32.63 20.32
CA GLU A 431 24.65 -32.19 19.04
C GLU A 431 23.11 -32.28 19.07
N GLY A 432 22.55 -33.38 19.58
CA GLY A 432 21.11 -33.56 19.70
C GLY A 432 20.46 -32.51 20.61
N LYS A 433 21.11 -32.20 21.75
CA LYS A 433 20.63 -31.14 22.66
C LYS A 433 20.66 -29.76 22.01
N ASN A 434 21.75 -29.42 21.33
CA ASN A 434 21.90 -28.13 20.65
C ASN A 434 20.90 -27.98 19.54
N PHE A 435 20.67 -29.04 18.74
CA PHE A 435 19.68 -29.04 17.67
C PHE A 435 18.24 -28.78 18.16
N LEU A 436 17.84 -29.48 19.25
CA LEU A 436 16.51 -29.26 19.84
C LEU A 436 16.36 -27.87 20.45
N SER A 437 17.42 -27.33 21.07
CA SER A 437 17.41 -25.98 21.62
C SER A 437 17.24 -24.94 20.51
N ASN A 438 18.00 -25.05 19.42
CA ASN A 438 17.91 -24.13 18.30
C ASN A 438 16.52 -24.19 17.62
N TYR A 439 15.98 -25.39 17.45
CA TYR A 439 14.64 -25.54 16.87
C TYR A 439 13.55 -24.88 17.74
N ARG A 440 13.61 -25.08 19.06
CA ARG A 440 12.67 -24.44 20.00
C ARG A 440 12.83 -22.92 19.99
N ASN A 441 14.06 -22.44 20.03
CA ASN A 441 14.32 -21.00 19.95
C ASN A 441 13.78 -20.39 18.66
N GLY A 442 13.91 -21.10 17.52
CA GLY A 442 13.34 -20.64 16.24
C GLY A 442 11.81 -20.57 16.22
N LEU A 443 11.12 -21.44 16.99
CA LEU A 443 9.65 -21.37 17.11
C LEU A 443 9.17 -20.12 17.88
N TYR A 444 9.97 -19.67 18.85
CA TYR A 444 9.66 -18.45 19.61
C TYR A 444 10.27 -17.18 19.00
N GLY A 445 10.99 -17.33 17.89
CA GLY A 445 11.58 -16.22 17.15
C GLY A 445 10.53 -15.40 16.42
N TYR A 446 10.86 -14.14 16.17
CA TYR A 446 10.10 -13.25 15.34
C TYR A 446 10.02 -13.76 13.89
N THR A 447 8.97 -13.45 13.16
CA THR A 447 8.77 -13.97 11.79
C THR A 447 9.60 -13.25 10.73
N TYR A 448 10.20 -12.10 11.07
CA TYR A 448 11.11 -11.35 10.21
C TYR A 448 12.58 -11.56 10.62
N LEU A 449 13.49 -11.02 9.83
CA LEU A 449 14.94 -11.13 10.10
C LEU A 449 15.35 -10.20 11.26
N GLU A 450 16.20 -10.69 12.16
CA GLU A 450 16.78 -9.94 13.30
C GLU A 450 18.26 -9.62 13.06
#